data_852a643bbf6d0f22eae07dd592ba24e5
#
_entry.id   852a643bbf6d0f22eae07dd592ba24e5
#
_cell.length_a   1.000
_cell.length_b   1.000
_cell.length_c   1.000
_cell.angle_alpha   90.00
_cell.angle_beta   90.00
_cell.angle_gamma   90.00
#
_symmetry.space_group_name_H-M   'P 1'
#
loop_
_entity.id
_entity.type
_entity.pdbx_description
1 polymer ?
#
loop_
_entity_poly.entity_id
_entity_poly.type
_entity_poly.pdbx_seq_one_letter_code
_entity_poly.pdbx_strand_id
1 'polypeptide(L)'
;MSKKYYWLLGLLLIGLFIGRKNYIPLFNEPIALDTFSDYDVTIYRDTWGVPHIFGEKDKDTAYGLAYAHSEDDFKTIQNILLATRGKLATIYGKDGAANDYMVQLLRIWDVVESGYEMQLSEDVRAICDGYADGINHYAKRHPEEVLSGIFPVSGKDIVAGFVHRTPLMFGLDRVLGKLASEEKPKFAFDREEIEWGPFDQTLLGSNVIAVA
;
A
#
# COMPACT_ATOMS: atom_id res chain seq x y z
N MET A 1 -3.33 61.83 19.06
CA MET A 1 -3.76 60.42 19.12
C MET A 1 -4.02 60.05 20.55
N SER A 2 -5.24 59.55 20.90
CA SER A 2 -5.59 59.24 22.28
C SER A 2 -4.86 57.99 22.77
N LYS A 3 -4.56 57.92 24.09
CA LYS A 3 -3.89 56.79 24.74
C LYS A 3 -4.53 55.42 24.43
N LYS A 4 -5.81 55.40 24.07
CA LYS A 4 -6.56 54.19 23.64
C LYS A 4 -5.99 53.52 22.38
N TYR A 5 -5.44 54.28 21.43
CA TYR A 5 -4.89 53.69 20.21
C TYR A 5 -3.57 52.95 20.44
N TYR A 6 -2.77 53.40 21.41
CA TYR A 6 -1.52 52.67 21.75
C TYR A 6 -1.81 51.31 22.41
N TRP A 7 -2.88 51.21 23.19
CA TRP A 7 -3.30 49.92 23.77
C TRP A 7 -3.81 48.95 22.72
N LEU A 8 -4.59 49.43 21.75
CA LEU A 8 -5.06 48.60 20.61
C LEU A 8 -3.92 48.14 19.74
N LEU A 9 -2.94 49.02 19.47
CA LEU A 9 -1.74 48.65 18.70
C LEU A 9 -0.89 47.62 19.43
N GLY A 10 -0.75 47.77 20.76
CA GLY A 10 -0.07 46.80 21.62
C GLY A 10 -0.71 45.42 21.61
N LEU A 11 -2.05 45.36 21.73
CA LEU A 11 -2.79 44.11 21.66
C LEU A 11 -2.70 43.44 20.28
N LEU A 12 -2.71 44.22 19.20
CA LEU A 12 -2.55 43.72 17.84
C LEU A 12 -1.14 43.14 17.59
N LEU A 13 -0.10 43.80 18.12
CA LEU A 13 1.26 43.31 18.05
C LEU A 13 1.49 42.06 18.91
N ILE A 14 0.87 41.99 20.09
CA ILE A 14 0.90 40.79 20.94
C ILE A 14 0.16 39.65 20.26
N GLY A 15 -1.01 39.92 19.68
CA GLY A 15 -1.77 38.91 18.89
C GLY A 15 -0.98 38.37 17.70
N LEU A 16 -0.28 39.25 16.95
CA LEU A 16 0.62 38.87 15.86
C LEU A 16 1.82 38.05 16.34
N PHE A 17 2.40 38.43 17.50
CA PHE A 17 3.53 37.71 18.07
C PHE A 17 3.17 36.33 18.59
N ILE A 18 2.00 36.21 19.24
CA ILE A 18 1.45 34.91 19.71
C ILE A 18 1.06 34.05 18.52
N GLY A 19 0.40 34.62 17.52
CA GLY A 19 0.04 33.92 16.28
C GLY A 19 1.25 33.39 15.54
N ARG A 20 2.34 34.17 15.49
CA ARG A 20 3.60 33.75 14.87
C ARG A 20 4.32 32.66 15.66
N LYS A 21 4.22 32.67 16.99
CA LYS A 21 4.86 31.68 17.86
C LYS A 21 4.13 30.34 17.85
N ASN A 22 2.83 30.34 17.53
CA ASN A 22 2.00 29.13 17.40
C ASN A 22 1.78 28.69 15.94
N TYR A 23 2.56 29.26 14.99
CA TYR A 23 2.55 28.76 13.64
C TYR A 23 3.23 27.38 13.63
N ILE A 24 2.42 26.35 13.65
CA ILE A 24 2.88 24.98 13.42
C ILE A 24 2.99 24.85 11.89
N PRO A 25 4.18 24.60 11.33
CA PRO A 25 4.29 24.37 9.91
C PRO A 25 3.40 23.18 9.54
N LEU A 26 2.62 23.32 8.49
CA LEU A 26 1.70 22.28 8.03
C LEU A 26 2.47 21.03 7.58
N PHE A 27 3.70 21.24 7.14
CA PHE A 27 4.58 20.17 6.65
C PHE A 27 5.92 20.24 7.36
N ASN A 28 6.50 19.09 7.62
CA ASN A 28 7.90 18.96 8.02
C ASN A 28 8.82 19.27 6.82
N GLU A 29 10.13 19.44 7.08
CA GLU A 29 11.09 19.54 5.99
C GLU A 29 10.97 18.33 5.07
N PRO A 30 11.12 18.51 3.74
CA PRO A 30 11.04 17.41 2.80
C PRO A 30 12.13 16.38 3.10
N ILE A 31 11.79 15.11 3.01
CA ILE A 31 12.77 14.03 3.09
C ILE A 31 13.59 14.09 1.81
N ALA A 32 14.87 14.45 1.93
CA ALA A 32 15.81 14.36 0.83
C ALA A 32 16.09 12.87 0.57
N LEU A 33 15.43 12.31 -0.42
CA LEU A 33 15.81 11.01 -0.94
C LEU A 33 17.11 11.21 -1.70
N ASP A 34 18.20 10.60 -1.24
CA ASP A 34 19.46 10.54 -2.00
C ASP A 34 19.12 10.06 -3.40
N THR A 35 19.58 10.81 -4.39
CA THR A 35 19.29 10.61 -5.81
C THR A 35 19.49 9.16 -6.24
N PHE A 36 18.45 8.36 -6.13
CA PHE A 36 18.25 7.22 -7.00
C PHE A 36 17.71 7.78 -8.30
N SER A 37 18.59 8.03 -9.17
CA SER A 37 18.75 8.92 -10.29
C SER A 37 17.59 9.11 -11.28
N ASP A 38 16.53 8.31 -11.26
CA ASP A 38 15.54 8.26 -12.33
C ASP A 38 14.14 8.74 -11.92
N TYR A 39 13.97 9.16 -10.65
CA TYR A 39 12.67 9.57 -10.09
C TYR A 39 12.75 10.99 -9.52
N ASP A 40 11.87 11.87 -10.00
CA ASP A 40 11.72 13.24 -9.50
C ASP A 40 10.53 13.30 -8.55
N VAL A 41 10.79 13.10 -7.26
CA VAL A 41 9.75 13.01 -6.24
C VAL A 41 10.14 13.75 -4.97
N THR A 42 9.16 14.40 -4.35
CA THR A 42 9.29 15.04 -3.04
C THR A 42 8.25 14.47 -2.09
N ILE A 43 8.68 14.09 -0.89
CA ILE A 43 7.82 13.57 0.18
C ILE A 43 7.83 14.56 1.33
N TYR A 44 6.66 15.07 1.71
CA TYR A 44 6.45 15.85 2.91
C TYR A 44 5.61 15.06 3.90
N ARG A 45 5.99 15.05 5.17
CA ARG A 45 5.12 14.53 6.23
C ARG A 45 4.52 15.70 7.00
N ASP A 46 3.20 15.69 7.18
CA ASP A 46 2.51 16.68 7.99
C ASP A 46 2.75 16.46 9.49
N THR A 47 2.13 17.28 10.32
CA THR A 47 2.26 17.18 11.79
C THR A 47 1.67 15.91 12.38
N TRP A 48 0.86 15.17 11.62
CA TRP A 48 0.26 13.89 11.99
C TRP A 48 1.07 12.70 11.46
N GLY A 49 2.13 12.97 10.70
CA GLY A 49 2.95 11.95 10.06
C GLY A 49 2.43 11.46 8.71
N VAL A 50 1.32 12.02 8.20
CA VAL A 50 0.76 11.61 6.91
C VAL A 50 1.68 12.05 5.78
N PRO A 51 2.12 11.14 4.89
CA PRO A 51 2.96 11.49 3.76
C PRO A 51 2.16 12.15 2.64
N HIS A 52 2.65 13.29 2.16
CA HIS A 52 2.19 13.99 0.97
C HIS A 52 3.26 13.85 -0.11
N ILE A 53 2.92 13.23 -1.23
CA ILE A 53 3.88 12.80 -2.25
C ILE A 53 3.62 13.58 -3.53
N PHE A 54 4.66 14.23 -4.04
CA PHE A 54 4.62 15.02 -5.26
C PHE A 54 5.67 14.50 -6.22
N GLY A 55 5.24 13.98 -7.37
CA GLY A 55 6.11 13.51 -8.45
C GLY A 55 5.73 14.18 -9.76
N GLU A 56 6.70 14.38 -10.65
CA GLU A 56 6.47 14.93 -11.99
C GLU A 56 5.67 13.96 -12.88
N LYS A 57 5.84 12.65 -12.66
CA LYS A 57 5.16 11.56 -13.38
C LYS A 57 4.55 10.59 -12.40
N ASP A 58 3.56 9.83 -12.88
CA ASP A 58 2.90 8.81 -12.06
C ASP A 58 3.88 7.79 -11.47
N LYS A 59 4.89 7.37 -12.25
CA LYS A 59 5.95 6.47 -11.76
C LYS A 59 6.75 7.07 -10.60
N ASP A 60 6.99 8.39 -10.63
CA ASP A 60 7.74 9.10 -9.59
C ASP A 60 6.91 9.14 -8.29
N THR A 61 5.61 9.44 -8.44
CA THR A 61 4.65 9.39 -7.32
C THR A 61 4.55 7.98 -6.73
N ALA A 62 4.50 6.95 -7.58
CA ALA A 62 4.46 5.55 -7.16
C ALA A 62 5.71 5.14 -6.38
N TYR A 63 6.88 5.57 -6.84
CA TYR A 63 8.15 5.35 -6.14
C TYR A 63 8.15 6.02 -4.75
N GLY A 64 7.77 7.30 -4.66
CA GLY A 64 7.70 8.02 -3.40
C GLY A 64 6.68 7.42 -2.43
N LEU A 65 5.52 6.97 -2.94
CA LEU A 65 4.50 6.27 -2.15
C LEU A 65 5.05 4.97 -1.56
N ALA A 66 5.75 4.17 -2.36
CA ALA A 66 6.32 2.91 -1.92
C ALA A 66 7.41 3.11 -0.86
N TYR A 67 8.24 4.14 -1.02
CA TYR A 67 9.25 4.49 -0.03
C TYR A 67 8.60 4.91 1.31
N ALA A 68 7.63 5.83 1.28
CA ALA A 68 6.91 6.26 2.47
C ALA A 68 6.13 5.13 3.14
N HIS A 69 5.52 4.23 2.35
CA HIS A 69 4.83 3.04 2.86
C HIS A 69 5.83 2.08 3.54
N SER A 70 7.03 1.95 2.97
CA SER A 70 8.09 1.14 3.57
C SER A 70 8.59 1.73 4.89
N GLU A 71 8.68 3.06 5.01
CA GLU A 71 8.99 3.71 6.30
C GLU A 71 7.93 3.40 7.37
N ASP A 72 6.67 3.32 6.98
CA ASP A 72 5.55 3.13 7.92
C ASP A 72 5.36 1.65 8.31
N ASP A 73 5.47 0.71 7.35
CA ASP A 73 5.19 -0.72 7.62
C ASP A 73 5.92 -1.68 6.66
N PHE A 74 7.23 -1.66 6.70
CA PHE A 74 8.07 -2.52 5.85
C PHE A 74 7.86 -4.02 6.10
N LYS A 75 7.54 -4.39 7.35
CA LYS A 75 7.29 -5.79 7.70
C LYS A 75 6.08 -6.35 6.97
N THR A 76 4.98 -5.60 6.91
CA THR A 76 3.77 -6.02 6.20
C THR A 76 4.01 -6.12 4.70
N ILE A 77 4.76 -5.18 4.11
CA ILE A 77 5.14 -5.24 2.69
C ILE A 77 5.89 -6.54 2.39
N GLN A 78 6.89 -6.88 3.19
CA GLN A 78 7.66 -8.12 3.01
C GLN A 78 6.80 -9.37 3.17
N ASN A 79 5.87 -9.39 4.13
CA ASN A 79 4.94 -10.49 4.31
C ASN A 79 4.00 -10.66 3.10
N ILE A 80 3.52 -9.56 2.52
CA ILE A 80 2.70 -9.59 1.30
C ILE A 80 3.52 -10.15 0.13
N LEU A 81 4.77 -9.72 -0.04
CA LEU A 81 5.67 -10.24 -1.07
C LEU A 81 5.92 -11.75 -0.91
N LEU A 82 6.14 -12.22 0.32
CA LEU A 82 6.26 -13.65 0.60
C LEU A 82 4.97 -14.41 0.28
N ALA A 83 3.83 -13.84 0.67
CA ALA A 83 2.53 -14.44 0.42
C ALA A 83 2.26 -14.59 -1.08
N THR A 84 2.47 -13.54 -1.86
CA THR A 84 2.22 -13.55 -3.30
C THR A 84 3.19 -14.42 -4.09
N ARG A 85 4.41 -14.61 -3.58
CA ARG A 85 5.40 -15.53 -4.14
C ARG A 85 5.19 -16.99 -3.72
N GLY A 86 4.24 -17.27 -2.83
CA GLY A 86 4.03 -18.61 -2.27
C GLY A 86 5.23 -19.09 -1.45
N LYS A 87 5.78 -18.20 -0.63
CA LYS A 87 6.97 -18.43 0.21
C LYS A 87 6.77 -18.12 1.69
N LEU A 88 5.53 -17.98 2.15
CA LEU A 88 5.25 -17.74 3.57
C LEU A 88 5.76 -18.87 4.45
N ALA A 89 5.68 -20.12 3.99
CA ALA A 89 6.15 -21.27 4.75
C ALA A 89 7.66 -21.25 5.02
N THR A 90 8.44 -20.49 4.28
CA THR A 90 9.88 -20.34 4.53
C THR A 90 10.17 -19.59 5.84
N ILE A 91 9.23 -18.76 6.28
CA ILE A 91 9.33 -17.98 7.53
C ILE A 91 8.42 -18.55 8.61
N TYR A 92 7.16 -18.89 8.26
CA TYR A 92 6.11 -19.26 9.21
C TYR A 92 5.85 -20.77 9.26
N GLY A 93 6.62 -21.60 8.52
CA GLY A 93 6.45 -23.05 8.53
C GLY A 93 5.05 -23.47 8.08
N LYS A 94 4.41 -24.36 8.83
CA LYS A 94 3.08 -24.91 8.48
C LYS A 94 2.00 -23.85 8.35
N ASP A 95 2.08 -22.77 9.11
CA ASP A 95 1.07 -21.71 9.10
C ASP A 95 1.05 -20.95 7.76
N GLY A 96 2.20 -20.87 7.09
CA GLY A 96 2.30 -20.29 5.75
C GLY A 96 1.94 -21.25 4.59
N ALA A 97 1.94 -22.56 4.85
CA ALA A 97 1.85 -23.57 3.79
C ALA A 97 0.52 -23.54 3.01
N ALA A 98 -0.58 -23.21 3.66
CA ALA A 98 -1.89 -23.11 3.00
C ALA A 98 -1.92 -21.99 1.94
N ASN A 99 -1.34 -20.82 2.27
CA ASN A 99 -1.19 -19.73 1.30
C ASN A 99 -0.29 -20.15 0.13
N ASP A 100 0.85 -20.75 0.42
CA ASP A 100 1.81 -21.13 -0.62
C ASP A 100 1.21 -22.17 -1.57
N TYR A 101 0.44 -23.12 -1.03
CA TYR A 101 -0.34 -24.05 -1.84
C TYR A 101 -1.37 -23.33 -2.73
N MET A 102 -2.07 -22.32 -2.20
CA MET A 102 -3.07 -21.56 -2.94
C MET A 102 -2.45 -20.76 -4.09
N VAL A 103 -1.28 -20.17 -3.89
CA VAL A 103 -0.54 -19.47 -4.94
C VAL A 103 -0.22 -20.40 -6.11
N GLN A 104 0.19 -21.64 -5.80
CA GLN A 104 0.46 -22.67 -6.81
C GLN A 104 -0.82 -23.16 -7.50
N LEU A 105 -1.87 -23.44 -6.71
CA LEU A 105 -3.16 -23.93 -7.23
C LEU A 105 -3.80 -22.92 -8.20
N LEU A 106 -3.79 -21.65 -7.86
CA LEU A 106 -4.32 -20.56 -8.68
C LEU A 106 -3.37 -20.16 -9.82
N ARG A 107 -2.16 -20.70 -9.83
CA ARG A 107 -1.15 -20.40 -10.84
C ARG A 107 -0.89 -18.90 -10.98
N ILE A 108 -0.79 -18.20 -9.85
CA ILE A 108 -0.67 -16.74 -9.80
C ILE A 108 0.44 -16.22 -10.70
N TRP A 109 1.63 -16.85 -10.63
CA TRP A 109 2.78 -16.42 -11.40
C TRP A 109 2.68 -16.73 -12.88
N ASP A 110 2.01 -17.83 -13.27
CA ASP A 110 1.75 -18.10 -14.69
C ASP A 110 0.85 -17.02 -15.31
N VAL A 111 -0.15 -16.55 -14.55
CA VAL A 111 -1.03 -15.45 -14.98
C VAL A 111 -0.22 -14.16 -15.12
N VAL A 112 0.60 -13.83 -14.13
CA VAL A 112 1.43 -12.62 -14.14
C VAL A 112 2.42 -12.65 -15.28
N GLU A 113 3.19 -13.73 -15.43
CA GLU A 113 4.22 -13.85 -16.47
C GLU A 113 3.64 -13.77 -17.88
N SER A 114 2.48 -14.40 -18.12
CA SER A 114 1.84 -14.37 -19.43
C SER A 114 1.12 -13.05 -19.72
N GLY A 115 0.63 -12.35 -18.67
CA GLY A 115 -0.21 -11.16 -18.82
C GLY A 115 0.55 -9.84 -18.74
N TYR A 116 1.68 -9.78 -18.06
CA TYR A 116 2.37 -8.52 -17.71
C TYR A 116 2.65 -7.64 -18.91
N GLU A 117 3.28 -8.19 -19.97
CA GLU A 117 3.63 -7.43 -21.18
C GLU A 117 2.43 -7.24 -22.13
N MET A 118 1.49 -8.19 -22.15
CA MET A 118 0.41 -8.18 -23.15
C MET A 118 -0.82 -7.42 -22.70
N GLN A 119 -1.10 -7.38 -21.40
CA GLN A 119 -2.36 -6.83 -20.85
C GLN A 119 -2.16 -5.49 -20.18
N LEU A 120 -0.94 -5.15 -19.75
CA LEU A 120 -0.65 -3.88 -19.10
C LEU A 120 -0.02 -2.89 -20.08
N SER A 121 -0.51 -1.65 -20.07
CA SER A 121 0.13 -0.57 -20.81
C SER A 121 1.53 -0.28 -20.27
N GLU A 122 2.36 0.36 -21.08
CA GLU A 122 3.71 0.78 -20.69
C GLU A 122 3.67 1.69 -19.44
N ASP A 123 2.70 2.63 -19.39
CA ASP A 123 2.54 3.53 -18.26
C ASP A 123 2.21 2.78 -16.97
N VAL A 124 1.32 1.77 -17.02
CA VAL A 124 0.97 0.96 -15.85
C VAL A 124 2.17 0.14 -15.38
N ARG A 125 2.94 -0.42 -16.31
CA ARG A 125 4.19 -1.14 -15.95
C ARG A 125 5.19 -0.19 -15.30
N ALA A 126 5.37 1.02 -15.86
CA ALA A 126 6.26 2.03 -15.28
C ALA A 126 5.85 2.43 -13.85
N ILE A 127 4.53 2.52 -13.56
CA ILE A 127 4.01 2.76 -12.21
C ILE A 127 4.37 1.59 -11.28
N CYS A 128 4.16 0.34 -11.73
CA CYS A 128 4.49 -0.85 -10.94
C CYS A 128 6.00 -0.96 -10.67
N ASP A 129 6.82 -0.66 -11.67
CA ASP A 129 8.29 -0.66 -11.53
C ASP A 129 8.74 0.46 -10.58
N GLY A 130 8.18 1.67 -10.70
CA GLY A 130 8.45 2.77 -9.78
C GLY A 130 8.12 2.41 -8.32
N TYR A 131 6.98 1.77 -8.09
CA TYR A 131 6.61 1.30 -6.76
C TYR A 131 7.60 0.23 -6.24
N ALA A 132 7.98 -0.73 -7.06
CA ALA A 132 8.96 -1.75 -6.72
C ALA A 132 10.34 -1.15 -6.39
N ASP A 133 10.78 -0.15 -7.15
CA ASP A 133 12.04 0.55 -6.93
C ASP A 133 12.04 1.35 -5.63
N GLY A 134 10.91 1.95 -5.25
CA GLY A 134 10.75 2.62 -3.95
C GLY A 134 10.95 1.66 -2.77
N ILE A 135 10.36 0.45 -2.85
CA ILE A 135 10.57 -0.62 -1.86
C ILE A 135 12.04 -1.07 -1.84
N ASN A 136 12.64 -1.30 -3.02
CA ASN A 136 14.04 -1.71 -3.14
C ASN A 136 15.00 -0.67 -2.58
N HIS A 137 14.68 0.62 -2.78
CA HIS A 137 15.49 1.70 -2.24
C HIS A 137 15.45 1.71 -0.70
N TYR A 138 14.27 1.57 -0.10
CA TYR A 138 14.15 1.47 1.35
C TYR A 138 14.93 0.27 1.88
N ALA A 139 14.76 -0.91 1.29
CA ALA A 139 15.48 -2.12 1.66
C ALA A 139 17.00 -1.96 1.62
N LYS A 140 17.52 -1.24 0.61
CA LYS A 140 18.95 -0.97 0.48
C LYS A 140 19.47 -0.06 1.60
N ARG A 141 18.65 0.88 2.09
CA ARG A 141 19.02 1.78 3.19
C ARG A 141 18.86 1.15 4.57
N HIS A 142 18.03 0.13 4.68
CA HIS A 142 17.68 -0.56 5.93
C HIS A 142 17.93 -2.08 5.83
N PRO A 143 19.18 -2.51 5.53
CA PRO A 143 19.50 -3.92 5.31
C PRO A 143 19.23 -4.78 6.55
N GLU A 144 19.22 -4.20 7.74
CA GLU A 144 18.91 -4.86 9.01
C GLU A 144 17.44 -5.27 9.14
N GLU A 145 16.55 -4.63 8.40
CA GLU A 145 15.11 -4.93 8.40
C GLU A 145 14.72 -5.96 7.32
N VAL A 146 15.65 -6.30 6.43
CA VAL A 146 15.38 -7.11 5.24
C VAL A 146 15.27 -8.59 5.60
N LEU A 147 14.15 -9.22 5.24
CA LEU A 147 13.99 -10.67 5.30
C LEU A 147 14.71 -11.32 4.11
N SER A 148 15.42 -12.41 4.39
CA SER A 148 16.23 -13.11 3.38
C SER A 148 15.37 -13.65 2.23
N GLY A 149 15.88 -13.48 0.99
CA GLY A 149 15.29 -14.11 -0.20
C GLY A 149 14.08 -13.38 -0.80
N ILE A 150 13.78 -12.14 -0.36
CA ILE A 150 12.69 -11.34 -0.93
C ILE A 150 13.20 -10.42 -2.05
N PHE A 151 14.33 -9.78 -1.84
CA PHE A 151 14.81 -8.72 -2.74
C PHE A 151 15.73 -9.24 -3.85
N PRO A 152 15.72 -8.59 -5.01
CA PRO A 152 14.95 -7.40 -5.36
C PRO A 152 13.47 -7.70 -5.64
N VAL A 153 12.65 -6.64 -5.52
CA VAL A 153 11.24 -6.61 -5.91
C VAL A 153 11.14 -6.05 -7.33
N SER A 154 10.17 -6.49 -8.11
CA SER A 154 9.90 -6.04 -9.49
C SER A 154 8.44 -5.59 -9.64
N GLY A 155 8.12 -4.89 -10.71
CA GLY A 155 6.74 -4.52 -11.04
C GLY A 155 5.80 -5.73 -11.14
N LYS A 156 6.32 -6.90 -11.54
CA LYS A 156 5.54 -8.16 -11.55
C LYS A 156 5.10 -8.58 -10.16
N ASP A 157 5.90 -8.35 -9.12
CA ASP A 157 5.52 -8.62 -7.73
C ASP A 157 4.34 -7.76 -7.28
N ILE A 158 4.31 -6.51 -7.73
CA ILE A 158 3.21 -5.60 -7.44
C ILE A 158 1.92 -6.10 -8.09
N VAL A 159 1.98 -6.48 -9.37
CA VAL A 159 0.84 -7.07 -10.09
C VAL A 159 0.41 -8.39 -9.47
N ALA A 160 1.37 -9.24 -9.05
CA ALA A 160 1.06 -10.49 -8.36
C ALA A 160 0.24 -10.27 -7.07
N GLY A 161 0.47 -9.17 -6.35
CA GLY A 161 -0.33 -8.78 -5.21
C GLY A 161 -1.82 -8.63 -5.55
N PHE A 162 -2.13 -7.96 -6.65
CA PHE A 162 -3.51 -7.81 -7.13
C PHE A 162 -4.11 -9.12 -7.62
N VAL A 163 -3.37 -9.89 -8.42
CA VAL A 163 -3.83 -11.20 -8.94
C VAL A 163 -4.12 -12.18 -7.81
N HIS A 164 -3.27 -12.20 -6.77
CA HIS A 164 -3.45 -13.05 -5.60
C HIS A 164 -4.65 -12.63 -4.75
N ARG A 165 -4.82 -11.33 -4.51
CA ARG A 165 -5.84 -10.82 -3.59
C ARG A 165 -7.24 -10.76 -4.18
N THR A 166 -7.36 -10.48 -5.48
CA THR A 166 -8.66 -10.26 -6.13
C THR A 166 -9.63 -11.44 -5.95
N PRO A 167 -9.25 -12.72 -6.20
CA PRO A 167 -10.16 -13.84 -5.99
C PRO A 167 -10.66 -13.97 -4.56
N LEU A 168 -9.82 -13.65 -3.57
CA LEU A 168 -10.16 -13.68 -2.15
C LEU A 168 -11.19 -12.59 -1.80
N MET A 169 -11.05 -11.39 -2.37
CA MET A 169 -12.02 -10.30 -2.19
C MET A 169 -13.40 -10.65 -2.75
N PHE A 170 -13.49 -11.52 -3.77
CA PHE A 170 -14.73 -11.98 -4.39
C PHE A 170 -15.25 -13.31 -3.82
N GLY A 171 -14.84 -13.70 -2.63
CA GLY A 171 -15.43 -14.77 -1.85
C GLY A 171 -14.78 -16.14 -2.00
N LEU A 172 -13.63 -16.25 -2.66
CA LEU A 172 -12.85 -17.50 -2.72
C LEU A 172 -12.47 -17.98 -1.32
N ASP A 173 -12.19 -17.09 -0.38
CA ASP A 173 -11.90 -17.37 1.01
C ASP A 173 -13.01 -18.19 1.70
N ARG A 174 -14.27 -17.83 1.44
CA ARG A 174 -15.45 -18.57 1.98
C ARG A 174 -15.55 -19.96 1.38
N VAL A 175 -15.29 -20.11 0.08
CA VAL A 175 -15.32 -21.41 -0.59
C VAL A 175 -14.23 -22.32 -0.02
N LEU A 176 -13.02 -21.78 0.14
CA LEU A 176 -11.88 -22.51 0.70
C LEU A 176 -12.14 -22.90 2.16
N GLY A 177 -12.70 -21.97 2.95
CA GLY A 177 -13.07 -22.24 4.35
C GLY A 177 -14.08 -23.39 4.45
N LYS A 178 -15.08 -23.45 3.56
CA LYS A 178 -16.03 -24.57 3.50
C LYS A 178 -15.38 -25.89 3.09
N LEU A 179 -14.42 -25.85 2.15
CA LEU A 179 -13.70 -27.05 1.71
C LEU A 179 -12.75 -27.58 2.79
N ALA A 180 -12.18 -26.70 3.59
CA ALA A 180 -11.26 -27.04 4.69
C ALA A 180 -11.99 -27.42 6.00
N SER A 181 -13.30 -27.15 6.11
CA SER A 181 -14.08 -27.52 7.29
C SER A 181 -14.31 -29.03 7.36
N GLU A 182 -14.39 -29.59 8.58
CA GLU A 182 -14.69 -31.01 8.80
C GLU A 182 -16.10 -31.41 8.31
N GLU A 183 -17.00 -30.46 8.18
CA GLU A 183 -18.30 -30.66 7.52
C GLU A 183 -18.07 -30.72 6.01
N LYS A 184 -18.11 -31.94 5.49
CA LYS A 184 -18.08 -32.16 4.03
C LYS A 184 -19.23 -31.37 3.38
N PRO A 185 -18.95 -30.43 2.47
CA PRO A 185 -20.02 -29.75 1.78
C PRO A 185 -20.87 -30.81 1.06
N LYS A 186 -22.18 -30.80 1.30
CA LYS A 186 -23.11 -31.56 0.48
C LYS A 186 -23.09 -30.85 -0.88
N PHE A 187 -22.36 -31.40 -1.85
CA PHE A 187 -22.46 -30.99 -3.24
C PHE A 187 -23.81 -31.43 -3.79
N ALA A 188 -24.85 -30.72 -3.41
CA ALA A 188 -26.06 -30.69 -4.20
C ALA A 188 -25.82 -29.68 -5.30
N PHE A 189 -25.61 -30.14 -6.53
CA PHE A 189 -25.69 -29.30 -7.72
C PHE A 189 -27.20 -28.98 -7.95
N ASP A 190 -27.82 -28.34 -6.99
CA ASP A 190 -29.12 -27.72 -7.21
C ASP A 190 -28.84 -26.29 -7.69
N ARG A 191 -28.96 -26.11 -9.00
CA ARG A 191 -28.74 -24.81 -9.68
C ARG A 191 -29.72 -23.73 -9.20
N GLU A 192 -30.72 -24.09 -8.39
CA GLU A 192 -31.77 -23.19 -7.91
C GLU A 192 -31.49 -22.54 -6.58
N GLU A 193 -30.42 -22.94 -5.85
CA GLU A 193 -30.04 -22.37 -4.54
C GLU A 193 -28.67 -21.68 -4.52
N ILE A 194 -28.17 -21.19 -5.63
CA ILE A 194 -27.21 -20.11 -5.54
C ILE A 194 -28.03 -18.83 -5.34
N GLU A 195 -28.57 -18.65 -4.15
CA GLU A 195 -28.80 -17.32 -3.66
C GLU A 195 -27.40 -16.66 -3.60
N TRP A 196 -27.11 -15.89 -4.62
CA TRP A 196 -26.16 -14.82 -4.52
C TRP A 196 -26.71 -13.93 -3.41
N GLY A 197 -26.37 -14.26 -2.15
CA GLY A 197 -26.76 -13.46 -1.02
C GLY A 197 -26.47 -12.02 -1.39
N PRO A 198 -27.34 -11.07 -1.04
CA PRO A 198 -27.18 -9.70 -1.45
C PRO A 198 -25.74 -9.36 -1.15
N PHE A 199 -25.00 -8.94 -2.17
CA PHE A 199 -23.67 -8.35 -2.03
C PHE A 199 -23.85 -7.35 -0.90
N ASP A 200 -23.32 -7.66 0.26
CA ASP A 200 -23.39 -6.72 1.37
C ASP A 200 -22.51 -5.54 0.97
N GLN A 201 -23.14 -4.58 0.30
CA GLN A 201 -22.49 -3.37 -0.19
C GLN A 201 -21.82 -2.60 0.95
N THR A 202 -22.15 -2.91 2.21
CA THR A 202 -21.54 -2.32 3.39
C THR A 202 -20.11 -2.81 3.62
N LEU A 203 -19.72 -3.97 3.05
CA LEU A 203 -18.38 -4.55 3.18
C LEU A 203 -17.42 -4.16 2.04
N LEU A 204 -17.91 -3.57 0.97
CA LEU A 204 -17.12 -3.17 -0.21
C LEU A 204 -17.03 -1.65 -0.35
N GLY A 205 -17.37 -0.91 0.68
CA GLY A 205 -17.27 0.55 0.67
C GLY A 205 -15.81 1.01 0.72
N SER A 206 -15.39 1.74 -0.30
CA SER A 206 -14.25 2.64 -0.18
C SER A 206 -14.68 3.77 0.76
N ASN A 207 -14.08 3.88 1.94
CA ASN A 207 -14.39 4.96 2.87
C ASN A 207 -13.77 6.25 2.36
N VAL A 208 -14.59 7.13 1.81
CA VAL A 208 -14.20 8.52 1.54
C VAL A 208 -14.64 9.36 2.71
N ILE A 209 -13.70 9.90 3.48
CA ILE A 209 -13.96 10.91 4.50
C ILE A 209 -13.70 12.26 3.85
N ALA A 210 -14.78 12.96 3.48
CA ALA A 210 -14.70 14.36 3.10
C ALA A 210 -14.85 15.21 4.35
N VAL A 211 -13.81 15.95 4.71
CA VAL A 211 -13.85 16.97 5.79
C VAL A 211 -14.06 18.31 5.11
N ALA A 212 -15.19 18.98 5.39
CA ALA A 212 -15.49 20.32 4.91
C ALA A 212 -14.89 21.38 5.84
#